data_91521ad43b1273f98c9c1e2310da4a9a
#
_entry.id   91521ad43b1273f98c9c1e2310da4a9a
#
_cell.length_a   1.000
_cell.length_b   1.000
_cell.length_c   1.000
_cell.angle_alpha   90.00
_cell.angle_beta   90.00
_cell.angle_gamma   90.00
#
_symmetry.space_group_name_H-M   'P 1'
#
loop_
_entity.id
_entity.type
_entity.pdbx_description
1 polymer ?
#
loop_
_entity_poly.entity_id
_entity_poly.type
_entity_poly.pdbx_seq_one_letter_code
_entity_poly.pdbx_strand_id
1 'polypeptide(L)'
;RRPIKSIQISFFEYDFSIEVRIANLFDISGATMISTNTIFEADVAGGKISIDSLQGQFTAKYYTGNQIELIKKISQELKIINKTSPYPMGTTIPIHTHGKTFYFTAMAEIGEGGNSSSTLTDIKNALNGLWTYVRLNGELQELVVPVIGTGRGRVKLSRKKMISIIAESFAKASMENKFTNKLIIAIRHEDAENFGINLYDIKDHLLHVLK
;
A
#
# COMPACT_ATOMS: atom_id res chain seq x y z
N ARG A 1 -20.97 1.80 24.20
CA ARG A 1 -19.64 1.22 23.88
C ARG A 1 -18.98 2.07 22.81
N ARG A 2 -17.73 2.50 23.01
CA ARG A 2 -16.97 3.14 21.93
C ARG A 2 -16.72 2.12 20.83
N PRO A 3 -16.94 2.46 19.55
CA PRO A 3 -16.63 1.55 18.45
C PRO A 3 -15.13 1.21 18.46
N ILE A 4 -14.79 -0.06 18.24
CA ILE A 4 -13.38 -0.46 18.11
C ILE A 4 -12.82 0.15 16.84
N LYS A 5 -11.56 0.58 16.89
CA LYS A 5 -10.86 1.19 15.76
C LYS A 5 -9.82 0.28 15.13
N SER A 6 -9.48 -0.83 15.79
CA SER A 6 -8.54 -1.81 15.27
C SER A 6 -8.80 -3.21 15.79
N ILE A 7 -8.34 -4.20 15.04
CA ILE A 7 -8.22 -5.61 15.45
C ILE A 7 -6.82 -6.09 15.09
N GLN A 8 -6.30 -7.05 15.88
CA GLN A 8 -4.98 -7.64 15.64
C GLN A 8 -5.05 -9.16 15.70
N ILE A 9 -4.25 -9.80 14.85
CA ILE A 9 -3.98 -11.24 14.83
C ILE A 9 -2.48 -11.42 14.99
N SER A 10 -2.07 -12.21 15.97
CA SER A 10 -0.67 -12.48 16.30
C SER A 10 -0.26 -13.89 15.90
N PHE A 11 0.92 -14.02 15.31
CA PHE A 11 1.55 -15.27 14.89
C PHE A 11 2.77 -15.50 15.79
N PHE A 12 2.52 -16.04 16.98
CA PHE A 12 3.55 -16.17 18.03
C PHE A 12 4.74 -17.04 17.60
N GLU A 13 4.51 -18.10 16.83
CA GLU A 13 5.57 -19.00 16.33
C GLU A 13 6.51 -18.29 15.34
N TYR A 14 6.02 -17.26 14.65
CA TYR A 14 6.76 -16.52 13.62
C TYR A 14 7.13 -15.10 14.05
N ASP A 15 6.74 -14.70 15.27
CA ASP A 15 7.04 -13.40 15.87
C ASP A 15 6.66 -12.20 14.98
N PHE A 16 5.44 -12.22 14.41
CA PHE A 16 4.83 -11.07 13.71
C PHE A 16 3.34 -10.97 14.01
N SER A 17 2.76 -9.84 13.69
CA SER A 17 1.31 -9.61 13.77
C SER A 17 0.77 -8.86 12.57
N ILE A 18 -0.54 -9.00 12.35
CA ILE A 18 -1.31 -8.25 11.37
C ILE A 18 -2.39 -7.47 12.11
N GLU A 19 -2.41 -6.17 11.92
CA GLU A 19 -3.44 -5.28 12.46
C GLU A 19 -4.27 -4.71 11.30
N VAL A 20 -5.59 -4.66 11.47
CA VAL A 20 -6.49 -3.91 10.59
C VAL A 20 -6.99 -2.72 11.38
N ARG A 21 -6.75 -1.50 10.89
CA ARG A 21 -7.01 -0.26 11.61
C ARG A 21 -7.81 0.73 10.76
N ILE A 22 -8.87 1.29 11.35
CA ILE A 22 -9.59 2.43 10.76
C ILE A 22 -8.86 3.70 11.19
N ALA A 23 -8.12 4.30 10.27
CA ALA A 23 -7.33 5.50 10.49
C ALA A 23 -6.92 6.16 9.17
N ASN A 24 -6.52 7.42 9.25
CA ASN A 24 -5.81 8.05 8.14
C ASN A 24 -4.41 7.41 8.02
N LEU A 25 -4.10 6.90 6.83
CA LEU A 25 -2.84 6.23 6.51
C LEU A 25 -1.60 7.06 6.92
N PHE A 26 -1.66 8.36 6.67
CA PHE A 26 -0.53 9.27 6.91
C PHE A 26 -0.28 9.58 8.39
N ASP A 27 -1.23 9.27 9.26
CA ASP A 27 -1.12 9.51 10.70
C ASP A 27 -0.62 8.25 11.46
N ILE A 28 -0.46 7.13 10.76
CA ILE A 28 0.08 5.89 11.33
C ILE A 28 1.60 5.94 11.25
N SER A 29 2.28 5.64 12.37
CA SER A 29 3.73 5.48 12.38
C SER A 29 4.17 4.20 11.65
N GLY A 30 5.38 4.22 11.09
CA GLY A 30 5.94 3.12 10.31
C GLY A 30 6.20 3.50 8.86
N ALA A 31 6.81 2.59 8.11
CA ALA A 31 6.99 2.74 6.67
C ALA A 31 5.65 2.52 5.95
N THR A 32 5.31 3.38 5.02
CA THR A 32 3.98 3.42 4.41
C THR A 32 4.05 3.17 2.91
N MET A 33 3.24 2.22 2.43
CA MET A 33 3.12 1.94 0.99
C MET A 33 2.22 2.98 0.32
N ILE A 34 2.69 3.50 -0.81
CA ILE A 34 1.94 4.36 -1.74
C ILE A 34 1.84 3.64 -3.08
N SER A 35 0.62 3.41 -3.55
CA SER A 35 0.42 2.82 -4.87
C SER A 35 0.70 3.85 -5.97
N THR A 36 1.45 3.44 -6.98
CA THR A 36 1.73 4.21 -8.20
C THR A 36 1.50 3.36 -9.44
N ASN A 37 1.68 3.95 -10.62
CA ASN A 37 1.60 3.24 -11.89
C ASN A 37 2.98 2.74 -12.36
N THR A 38 3.00 1.91 -13.40
CA THR A 38 4.22 1.28 -13.93
C THR A 38 5.20 2.24 -14.60
N ILE A 39 4.84 3.50 -14.82
CA ILE A 39 5.76 4.52 -15.31
C ILE A 39 6.20 5.52 -14.23
N PHE A 40 5.71 5.34 -13.00
CA PHE A 40 5.96 6.23 -11.86
C PHE A 40 5.61 7.70 -12.16
N GLU A 41 4.51 7.92 -12.91
CA GLU A 41 4.00 9.26 -13.15
C GLU A 41 3.65 9.95 -11.82
N ALA A 42 4.08 11.19 -11.66
CA ALA A 42 3.89 11.95 -10.42
C ALA A 42 3.33 13.36 -10.63
N ASP A 43 2.91 13.70 -11.85
CA ASP A 43 2.39 15.00 -12.19
C ASP A 43 0.92 15.15 -11.74
N VAL A 44 0.74 15.62 -10.51
CA VAL A 44 -0.58 15.98 -9.95
C VAL A 44 -1.01 17.36 -10.44
N ALA A 45 -0.10 18.33 -10.48
CA ALA A 45 -0.41 19.71 -10.88
C ALA A 45 -0.86 19.79 -12.35
N GLY A 46 -0.25 18.98 -13.24
CA GLY A 46 -0.67 18.87 -14.65
C GLY A 46 -1.86 17.94 -14.88
N GLY A 47 -2.43 17.37 -13.83
CA GLY A 47 -3.64 16.55 -13.89
C GLY A 47 -3.45 15.11 -14.38
N LYS A 48 -2.21 14.64 -14.54
CA LYS A 48 -1.94 13.24 -14.93
C LYS A 48 -2.21 12.27 -13.80
N ILE A 49 -2.01 12.70 -12.56
CA ILE A 49 -2.36 11.97 -11.34
C ILE A 49 -3.50 12.70 -10.64
N SER A 50 -4.59 11.99 -10.33
CA SER A 50 -5.72 12.58 -9.61
C SER A 50 -5.29 13.01 -8.21
N ILE A 51 -5.69 14.22 -7.80
CA ILE A 51 -5.48 14.75 -6.45
C ILE A 51 -6.19 13.90 -5.37
N ASP A 52 -7.28 13.23 -5.73
CA ASP A 52 -8.03 12.35 -4.84
C ASP A 52 -7.41 10.95 -4.70
N SER A 53 -6.42 10.63 -5.54
CA SER A 53 -5.66 9.38 -5.42
C SER A 53 -4.78 9.41 -4.18
N LEU A 54 -4.36 8.24 -3.70
CA LEU A 54 -3.44 8.16 -2.56
C LEU A 54 -2.13 8.90 -2.84
N GLN A 55 -1.59 8.76 -4.05
CA GLN A 55 -0.39 9.48 -4.49
C GLN A 55 -0.64 10.99 -4.56
N GLY A 56 -1.82 11.42 -5.04
CA GLY A 56 -2.21 12.84 -5.04
C GLY A 56 -2.29 13.42 -3.64
N GLN A 57 -2.91 12.71 -2.71
CA GLN A 57 -2.98 13.09 -1.29
C GLN A 57 -1.58 13.16 -0.65
N PHE A 58 -0.70 12.20 -0.96
CA PHE A 58 0.70 12.23 -0.53
C PHE A 58 1.41 13.50 -1.05
N THR A 59 1.27 13.80 -2.34
CA THR A 59 1.87 14.97 -2.96
C THR A 59 1.34 16.26 -2.31
N ALA A 60 0.04 16.35 -2.10
CA ALA A 60 -0.58 17.49 -1.43
C ALA A 60 -0.09 17.67 0.02
N LYS A 61 0.12 16.56 0.75
CA LYS A 61 0.55 16.64 2.16
C LYS A 61 2.04 17.00 2.31
N TYR A 62 2.91 16.44 1.49
CA TYR A 62 4.36 16.50 1.71
C TYR A 62 5.11 17.36 0.70
N TYR A 63 4.51 17.66 -0.45
CA TYR A 63 5.15 18.37 -1.58
C TYR A 63 4.27 19.48 -2.15
N THR A 64 3.36 20.06 -1.36
CA THR A 64 2.57 21.23 -1.78
C THR A 64 3.50 22.37 -2.21
N GLY A 65 3.32 22.86 -3.45
CA GLY A 65 4.15 23.91 -4.02
C GLY A 65 5.55 23.46 -4.47
N ASN A 66 5.92 22.17 -4.24
CA ASN A 66 7.24 21.65 -4.58
C ASN A 66 7.20 20.24 -5.23
N GLN A 67 6.22 19.98 -6.08
CA GLN A 67 6.06 18.70 -6.77
C GLN A 67 7.31 18.31 -7.59
N ILE A 68 8.04 19.29 -8.11
CA ILE A 68 9.28 19.05 -8.88
C ILE A 68 10.32 18.31 -8.07
N GLU A 69 10.42 18.57 -6.77
CA GLU A 69 11.33 17.84 -5.89
C GLU A 69 10.93 16.35 -5.77
N LEU A 70 9.64 16.06 -5.64
CA LEU A 70 9.15 14.66 -5.63
C LEU A 70 9.51 13.95 -6.93
N ILE A 71 9.24 14.56 -8.08
CA ILE A 71 9.57 14.02 -9.41
C ILE A 71 11.07 13.74 -9.53
N LYS A 72 11.90 14.65 -9.02
CA LYS A 72 13.36 14.50 -9.01
C LYS A 72 13.79 13.32 -8.14
N LYS A 73 13.24 13.18 -6.92
CA LYS A 73 13.53 12.05 -6.03
C LYS A 73 13.13 10.72 -6.67
N ILE A 74 11.92 10.63 -7.23
CA ILE A 74 11.47 9.42 -7.96
C ILE A 74 12.45 9.08 -9.08
N SER A 75 12.84 10.06 -9.91
CA SER A 75 13.78 9.84 -11.00
C SER A 75 15.15 9.39 -10.53
N GLN A 76 15.64 9.87 -9.39
CA GLN A 76 16.90 9.45 -8.78
C GLN A 76 16.83 7.98 -8.33
N GLU A 77 15.77 7.58 -7.63
CA GLU A 77 15.58 6.20 -7.18
C GLU A 77 15.42 5.24 -8.36
N LEU A 78 14.69 5.63 -9.41
CA LEU A 78 14.51 4.81 -10.59
C LEU A 78 15.81 4.59 -11.39
N LYS A 79 16.77 5.52 -11.35
CA LYS A 79 18.08 5.36 -11.98
C LYS A 79 18.93 4.26 -11.33
N ILE A 80 18.71 3.98 -10.04
CA ILE A 80 19.43 2.92 -9.32
C ILE A 80 18.92 1.54 -9.73
N ILE A 81 17.66 1.47 -10.19
CA ILE A 81 17.04 0.23 -10.64
C ILE A 81 17.51 -0.06 -12.06
N ASN A 82 18.16 -1.18 -12.27
CA ASN A 82 18.61 -1.63 -13.61
C ASN A 82 17.44 -2.17 -14.44
N LYS A 83 16.42 -1.35 -14.67
CA LYS A 83 15.22 -1.65 -15.44
C LYS A 83 14.76 -0.39 -16.19
N THR A 84 13.99 -0.57 -17.26
CA THR A 84 13.44 0.52 -18.08
C THR A 84 11.93 0.64 -17.91
N SER A 85 11.41 1.85 -18.12
CA SER A 85 9.97 2.11 -18.17
C SER A 85 9.32 1.45 -19.42
N PRO A 86 8.11 0.87 -19.34
CA PRO A 86 7.33 0.69 -18.09
C PRO A 86 7.96 -0.34 -17.16
N TYR A 87 7.98 -0.02 -15.86
CA TYR A 87 8.57 -0.89 -14.85
C TYR A 87 7.66 -2.07 -14.54
N PRO A 88 8.19 -3.26 -14.21
CA PRO A 88 7.38 -4.41 -13.81
C PRO A 88 6.46 -4.09 -12.62
N MET A 89 5.28 -4.72 -12.58
CA MET A 89 4.42 -4.72 -11.40
C MET A 89 5.21 -5.12 -10.15
N GLY A 90 5.02 -4.40 -9.05
CA GLY A 90 5.74 -4.61 -7.81
C GLY A 90 7.10 -3.91 -7.71
N THR A 91 7.57 -3.25 -8.77
CA THR A 91 8.74 -2.37 -8.65
C THR A 91 8.49 -1.35 -7.57
N THR A 92 9.39 -1.29 -6.59
CA THR A 92 9.23 -0.46 -5.39
C THR A 92 10.46 0.43 -5.22
N ILE A 93 10.24 1.70 -4.92
CA ILE A 93 11.28 2.67 -4.58
C ILE A 93 10.98 3.34 -3.24
N PRO A 94 11.99 3.73 -2.45
CA PRO A 94 11.77 4.46 -1.21
C PRO A 94 11.73 5.97 -1.48
N ILE A 95 10.85 6.67 -0.81
CA ILE A 95 10.83 8.13 -0.74
C ILE A 95 10.89 8.52 0.73
N HIS A 96 12.02 9.09 1.13
CA HIS A 96 12.21 9.59 2.49
C HIS A 96 11.82 11.07 2.56
N THR A 97 10.89 11.40 3.45
CA THR A 97 10.46 12.78 3.67
C THR A 97 9.83 12.93 5.05
N HIS A 98 10.02 14.08 5.69
CA HIS A 98 9.44 14.43 7.00
C HIS A 98 9.67 13.34 8.08
N GLY A 99 10.86 12.73 8.08
CA GLY A 99 11.23 11.69 9.05
C GLY A 99 10.50 10.35 8.84
N LYS A 100 9.84 10.15 7.71
CA LYS A 100 9.12 8.91 7.35
C LYS A 100 9.65 8.32 6.05
N THR A 101 9.49 7.00 5.93
CA THR A 101 9.77 6.25 4.71
C THR A 101 8.46 5.88 4.03
N PHE A 102 8.37 6.17 2.74
CA PHE A 102 7.25 5.77 1.89
C PHE A 102 7.75 4.87 0.77
N TYR A 103 7.09 3.73 0.57
CA TYR A 103 7.39 2.80 -0.50
C TYR A 103 6.42 3.01 -1.65
N PHE A 104 6.89 3.66 -2.72
CA PHE A 104 6.12 3.79 -3.96
C PHE A 104 6.21 2.48 -4.73
N THR A 105 5.08 1.81 -4.88
CA THR A 105 5.01 0.48 -5.49
C THR A 105 4.14 0.51 -6.75
N ALA A 106 4.69 0.07 -7.88
CA ALA A 106 3.96 -0.05 -9.15
C ALA A 106 2.85 -1.10 -9.05
N MET A 107 1.59 -0.66 -9.17
CA MET A 107 0.40 -1.51 -8.99
C MET A 107 -0.61 -1.42 -10.13
N ALA A 108 -0.47 -0.45 -11.03
CA ALA A 108 -1.43 -0.22 -12.09
C ALA A 108 -0.73 0.12 -13.39
N GLU A 109 -1.23 -0.40 -14.49
CA GLU A 109 -0.84 0.03 -15.83
C GLU A 109 -1.62 1.28 -16.20
N ILE A 110 -0.99 2.17 -16.99
CA ILE A 110 -1.69 3.27 -17.66
C ILE A 110 -2.13 2.76 -19.01
N GLY A 111 -3.45 2.68 -19.22
CA GLY A 111 -4.06 2.34 -20.49
C GLY A 111 -4.11 3.52 -21.45
N GLU A 112 -4.55 3.26 -22.68
CA GLU A 112 -4.87 4.30 -23.67
C GLU A 112 -5.94 5.25 -23.07
N GLY A 113 -5.66 6.56 -23.11
CA GLY A 113 -6.51 7.59 -22.50
C GLY A 113 -6.14 7.95 -21.05
N GLY A 114 -5.03 7.43 -20.49
CA GLY A 114 -4.49 7.86 -19.19
C GLY A 114 -5.18 7.24 -17.97
N ASN A 115 -6.12 6.32 -18.16
CA ASN A 115 -6.78 5.62 -17.06
C ASN A 115 -5.91 4.49 -16.53
N SER A 116 -5.73 4.45 -15.20
CA SER A 116 -5.02 3.36 -14.55
C SER A 116 -5.93 2.15 -14.35
N SER A 117 -5.45 0.96 -14.69
CA SER A 117 -6.14 -0.30 -14.45
C SER A 117 -5.24 -1.31 -13.73
N SER A 118 -5.85 -2.24 -13.00
CA SER A 118 -5.17 -3.35 -12.34
C SER A 118 -6.06 -4.58 -12.34
N THR A 119 -5.45 -5.74 -12.52
CA THR A 119 -6.09 -7.05 -12.31
C THR A 119 -5.77 -7.57 -10.90
N LEU A 120 -6.43 -8.64 -10.49
CA LEU A 120 -6.09 -9.32 -9.22
C LEU A 120 -4.65 -9.88 -9.26
N THR A 121 -4.20 -10.35 -10.41
CA THR A 121 -2.83 -10.83 -10.61
C THR A 121 -1.82 -9.69 -10.44
N ASP A 122 -2.11 -8.51 -10.99
CA ASP A 122 -1.26 -7.32 -10.82
C ASP A 122 -1.12 -6.93 -9.35
N ILE A 123 -2.22 -6.95 -8.60
CA ILE A 123 -2.20 -6.67 -7.16
C ILE A 123 -1.35 -7.69 -6.40
N LYS A 124 -1.50 -8.97 -6.69
CA LYS A 124 -0.68 -10.03 -6.06
C LYS A 124 0.80 -9.87 -6.39
N ASN A 125 1.13 -9.58 -7.66
CA ASN A 125 2.50 -9.32 -8.09
C ASN A 125 3.07 -8.05 -7.43
N ALA A 126 2.27 -7.01 -7.31
CA ALA A 126 2.66 -5.77 -6.64
C ALA A 126 2.96 -5.99 -5.15
N LEU A 127 2.11 -6.73 -4.44
CA LEU A 127 2.34 -7.10 -3.04
C LEU A 127 3.62 -7.93 -2.89
N ASN A 128 3.83 -8.95 -3.73
CA ASN A 128 5.05 -9.75 -3.70
C ASN A 128 6.32 -8.91 -3.96
N GLY A 129 6.23 -7.95 -4.87
CA GLY A 129 7.32 -7.01 -5.14
C GLY A 129 7.62 -6.13 -3.93
N LEU A 130 6.59 -5.61 -3.27
CA LEU A 130 6.74 -4.83 -2.03
C LEU A 130 7.38 -5.67 -0.92
N TRP A 131 6.87 -6.89 -0.67
CA TRP A 131 7.45 -7.77 0.38
C TRP A 131 8.93 -8.08 0.10
N THR A 132 9.27 -8.38 -1.16
CA THR A 132 10.65 -8.63 -1.57
C THR A 132 11.53 -7.40 -1.37
N TYR A 133 11.04 -6.22 -1.74
CA TYR A 133 11.79 -4.98 -1.55
C TYR A 133 12.05 -4.69 -0.06
N VAL A 134 11.00 -4.77 0.78
CA VAL A 134 11.11 -4.50 2.23
C VAL A 134 12.04 -5.51 2.90
N ARG A 135 11.99 -6.78 2.50
CA ARG A 135 12.90 -7.82 3.03
C ARG A 135 14.36 -7.52 2.75
N LEU A 136 14.67 -6.98 1.57
CA LEU A 136 16.06 -6.74 1.13
C LEU A 136 16.58 -5.37 1.55
N ASN A 137 15.72 -4.37 1.68
CA ASN A 137 16.13 -2.96 1.82
C ASN A 137 15.42 -2.24 2.98
N GLY A 138 14.39 -2.83 3.57
CA GLY A 138 13.61 -2.20 4.63
C GLY A 138 14.31 -2.27 5.98
N GLU A 139 13.97 -1.33 6.84
CA GLU A 139 14.28 -1.40 8.27
C GLU A 139 13.20 -2.24 8.98
N LEU A 140 13.52 -2.82 10.15
CA LEU A 140 12.57 -3.61 10.95
C LEU A 140 11.51 -2.74 11.65
N GLN A 141 10.94 -1.79 10.93
CA GLN A 141 9.84 -0.96 11.41
C GLN A 141 8.49 -1.53 10.98
N GLU A 142 7.41 -1.05 11.58
CA GLU A 142 6.06 -1.41 11.17
C GLU A 142 5.81 -1.01 9.71
N LEU A 143 5.10 -1.86 8.98
CA LEU A 143 4.74 -1.62 7.59
C LEU A 143 3.25 -1.30 7.49
N VAL A 144 2.92 -0.16 6.90
CA VAL A 144 1.55 0.32 6.74
C VAL A 144 1.15 0.20 5.27
N VAL A 145 0.06 -0.51 5.01
CA VAL A 145 -0.48 -0.73 3.66
C VAL A 145 -1.95 -0.30 3.63
N PRO A 146 -2.38 0.50 2.65
CA PRO A 146 -3.80 0.83 2.49
C PRO A 146 -4.58 -0.35 1.94
N VAL A 147 -5.90 -0.32 2.05
CA VAL A 147 -6.77 -1.22 1.28
C VAL A 147 -6.71 -0.80 -0.18
N ILE A 148 -5.95 -1.54 -0.97
CA ILE A 148 -5.61 -1.25 -2.36
C ILE A 148 -6.65 -1.79 -3.35
N GLY A 149 -6.60 -1.30 -4.60
CA GLY A 149 -7.38 -1.87 -5.70
C GLY A 149 -8.88 -1.55 -5.71
N THR A 150 -9.36 -0.73 -4.79
CA THR A 150 -10.80 -0.40 -4.64
C THR A 150 -11.21 0.93 -5.26
N GLY A 151 -10.29 1.64 -5.94
CA GLY A 151 -10.55 2.91 -6.62
C GLY A 151 -11.21 2.75 -8.00
N ARG A 152 -11.46 3.89 -8.67
CA ARG A 152 -12.09 3.94 -10.01
C ARG A 152 -11.36 3.05 -11.03
N GLY A 153 -12.11 2.22 -11.77
CA GLY A 153 -11.60 1.37 -12.86
C GLY A 153 -10.79 0.15 -12.41
N ARG A 154 -10.80 -0.21 -11.13
CA ARG A 154 -9.97 -1.26 -10.55
C ARG A 154 -10.77 -2.53 -10.23
N VAL A 155 -10.09 -3.52 -9.64
CA VAL A 155 -10.63 -4.85 -9.36
C VAL A 155 -11.94 -4.76 -8.57
N LYS A 156 -12.99 -5.39 -9.07
CA LYS A 156 -14.31 -5.43 -8.42
C LYS A 156 -14.33 -6.44 -7.27
N LEU A 157 -13.60 -6.14 -6.21
CA LEU A 157 -13.58 -6.94 -4.98
C LEU A 157 -14.09 -6.12 -3.80
N SER A 158 -14.75 -6.81 -2.86
CA SER A 158 -15.09 -6.18 -1.58
C SER A 158 -13.82 -5.81 -0.80
N ARG A 159 -13.89 -4.79 0.03
CA ARG A 159 -12.79 -4.40 0.91
C ARG A 159 -12.37 -5.53 1.83
N LYS A 160 -13.32 -6.28 2.37
CA LYS A 160 -13.05 -7.47 3.18
C LYS A 160 -12.21 -8.51 2.43
N LYS A 161 -12.53 -8.79 1.17
CA LYS A 161 -11.75 -9.73 0.34
C LYS A 161 -10.36 -9.19 0.04
N MET A 162 -10.23 -7.90 -0.23
CA MET A 162 -8.93 -7.27 -0.45
C MET A 162 -8.05 -7.30 0.80
N ILE A 163 -8.63 -7.04 1.97
CA ILE A 163 -7.93 -7.17 3.26
C ILE A 163 -7.40 -8.60 3.45
N SER A 164 -8.21 -9.62 3.15
CA SER A 164 -7.77 -11.02 3.19
C SER A 164 -6.59 -11.28 2.25
N ILE A 165 -6.65 -10.81 1.01
CA ILE A 165 -5.57 -11.01 0.03
C ILE A 165 -4.26 -10.39 0.51
N ILE A 166 -4.32 -9.18 1.05
CA ILE A 166 -3.14 -8.50 1.62
C ILE A 166 -2.60 -9.29 2.82
N ALA A 167 -3.47 -9.67 3.74
CA ALA A 167 -3.09 -10.40 4.95
C ALA A 167 -2.51 -11.79 4.64
N GLU A 168 -3.14 -12.56 3.78
CA GLU A 168 -2.68 -13.89 3.35
C GLU A 168 -1.32 -13.80 2.63
N SER A 169 -1.16 -12.84 1.72
CA SER A 169 0.10 -12.61 0.99
C SER A 169 1.24 -12.26 1.96
N PHE A 170 0.98 -11.35 2.90
CA PHE A 170 1.95 -10.96 3.91
C PHE A 170 2.31 -12.10 4.85
N ALA A 171 1.31 -12.81 5.39
CA ALA A 171 1.53 -13.92 6.31
C ALA A 171 2.39 -15.01 5.66
N LYS A 172 2.07 -15.41 4.43
CA LYS A 172 2.87 -16.38 3.68
C LYS A 172 4.32 -15.94 3.52
N ALA A 173 4.55 -14.72 3.07
CA ALA A 173 5.90 -14.18 2.87
C ALA A 173 6.68 -14.07 4.19
N SER A 174 6.03 -13.68 5.30
CA SER A 174 6.65 -13.53 6.61
C SER A 174 6.94 -14.86 7.30
N MET A 175 6.12 -15.89 7.07
CA MET A 175 6.38 -17.25 7.56
C MET A 175 7.60 -17.87 6.88
N GLU A 176 7.83 -17.57 5.59
CA GLU A 176 9.02 -18.01 4.87
C GLU A 176 10.28 -17.27 5.35
N ASN A 177 10.18 -15.97 5.51
CA ASN A 177 11.27 -15.12 5.99
C ASN A 177 10.72 -13.79 6.55
N LYS A 178 10.74 -13.64 7.87
CA LYS A 178 10.26 -12.43 8.55
C LYS A 178 11.04 -11.19 8.11
N PHE A 179 10.34 -10.13 7.73
CA PHE A 179 10.92 -8.86 7.31
C PHE A 179 10.34 -7.63 8.02
N THR A 180 9.31 -7.80 8.83
CA THR A 180 8.78 -6.78 9.75
C THR A 180 8.06 -7.44 10.92
N ASN A 181 7.92 -6.73 12.04
CA ASN A 181 7.22 -7.21 13.22
C ASN A 181 5.70 -7.07 13.10
N LYS A 182 5.24 -6.10 12.32
CA LYS A 182 3.81 -5.83 12.18
C LYS A 182 3.47 -5.27 10.81
N LEU A 183 2.44 -5.85 10.20
CA LEU A 183 1.69 -5.23 9.12
C LEU A 183 0.48 -4.50 9.68
N ILE A 184 0.26 -3.25 9.28
CA ILE A 184 -0.96 -2.49 9.56
C ILE A 184 -1.68 -2.25 8.24
N ILE A 185 -2.87 -2.83 8.09
CA ILE A 185 -3.77 -2.59 6.96
C ILE A 185 -4.70 -1.44 7.35
N ALA A 186 -4.53 -0.28 6.70
CA ALA A 186 -5.26 0.93 7.03
C ALA A 186 -6.54 1.05 6.18
N ILE A 187 -7.67 1.25 6.86
CA ILE A 187 -8.97 1.55 6.25
C ILE A 187 -9.29 3.02 6.52
N ARG A 188 -9.61 3.79 5.49
CA ARG A 188 -10.04 5.19 5.67
C ARG A 188 -11.36 5.24 6.43
N HIS A 189 -11.56 6.28 7.26
CA HIS A 189 -12.82 6.49 7.98
C HIS A 189 -14.03 6.52 7.04
N GLU A 190 -13.94 7.26 5.93
CA GLU A 190 -14.99 7.33 4.92
C GLU A 190 -15.35 5.97 4.32
N ASP A 191 -14.34 5.13 4.04
CA ASP A 191 -14.58 3.78 3.52
C ASP A 191 -15.23 2.88 4.57
N ALA A 192 -14.85 3.01 5.83
CA ALA A 192 -15.44 2.24 6.92
C ALA A 192 -16.94 2.57 7.10
N GLU A 193 -17.30 3.87 6.98
CA GLU A 193 -18.67 4.33 7.07
C GLU A 193 -19.49 3.97 5.82
N ASN A 194 -19.00 4.33 4.63
CA ASN A 194 -19.71 4.14 3.36
C ASN A 194 -19.97 2.67 3.00
N PHE A 195 -19.10 1.76 3.46
CA PHE A 195 -19.20 0.32 3.17
C PHE A 195 -19.57 -0.53 4.39
N GLY A 196 -19.95 0.11 5.49
CA GLY A 196 -20.40 -0.58 6.70
C GLY A 196 -19.37 -1.58 7.24
N ILE A 197 -18.10 -1.20 7.30
CA ILE A 197 -17.01 -2.09 7.71
C ILE A 197 -17.19 -2.50 9.17
N ASN A 198 -17.33 -3.80 9.41
CA ASN A 198 -17.35 -4.38 10.74
C ASN A 198 -16.01 -5.08 11.01
N LEU A 199 -15.23 -4.53 11.94
CA LEU A 199 -13.91 -5.07 12.28
C LEU A 199 -13.98 -6.46 12.95
N TYR A 200 -15.06 -6.80 13.65
CA TYR A 200 -15.24 -8.15 14.20
C TYR A 200 -15.43 -9.18 13.10
N ASP A 201 -16.25 -8.89 12.08
CA ASP A 201 -16.44 -9.77 10.93
C ASP A 201 -15.14 -9.95 10.13
N ILE A 202 -14.34 -8.90 10.03
CA ILE A 202 -13.01 -8.98 9.40
C ILE A 202 -12.11 -9.88 10.24
N LYS A 203 -12.09 -9.71 11.56
CA LYS A 203 -11.27 -10.55 12.46
C LYS A 203 -11.63 -12.03 12.34
N ASP A 204 -12.91 -12.35 12.42
CA ASP A 204 -13.38 -13.74 12.32
C ASP A 204 -13.03 -14.36 10.97
N HIS A 205 -13.19 -13.58 9.88
CA HIS A 205 -12.80 -14.02 8.56
C HIS A 205 -11.29 -14.26 8.45
N LEU A 206 -10.46 -13.35 8.93
CA LEU A 206 -9.00 -13.50 8.90
C LEU A 206 -8.53 -14.67 9.76
N LEU A 207 -9.13 -14.90 10.94
CA LEU A 207 -8.84 -16.07 11.75
C LEU A 207 -9.17 -17.38 11.05
N HIS A 208 -10.12 -17.38 10.13
CA HIS A 208 -10.49 -18.56 9.34
C HIS A 208 -9.50 -18.79 8.17
N VAL A 209 -9.08 -17.75 7.48
CA VAL A 209 -8.24 -17.87 6.27
C VAL A 209 -6.74 -17.91 6.54
N LEU A 210 -6.29 -17.44 7.70
CA LEU A 210 -4.88 -17.39 8.09
C LEU A 210 -4.44 -18.56 9.01
N LYS A 211 -5.32 -19.54 9.21
CA LYS A 211 -5.04 -20.76 10.00
C LYS A 211 -4.24 -21.77 9.21
#